data_b606dacbfab41507687b054ce49b32a3
#
_entry.id   b606dacbfab41507687b054ce49b32a3
#
_cell.length_a   1.000
_cell.length_b   1.000
_cell.length_c   1.000
_cell.angle_alpha   90.00
_cell.angle_beta   90.00
_cell.angle_gamma   90.00
#
_symmetry.space_group_name_H-M   'P 1'
#
loop_
_entity.id
_entity.type
_entity.pdbx_description
1 polymer ?
#
loop_
_entity_poly.entity_id
_entity_poly.type
_entity_poly.pdbx_seq_one_letter_code
_entity_poly.pdbx_strand_id
1 'polypeptide(L)'
;MAKNKSITTKHAIVQTATRLIWEKGYSDMSTKMVANELDMSPGNITYYYPTKDDLLCILVDALCKFQRKLIADEVEDGISSVLAVCLELMSMASACESNPIAKDFFISSYQSPLTLKIIRENDTERSKEVYKDYCKGWTDEEFAEAEILVSGIEYATLMSLDEHVSLETRISGALDKILIIYGVPEDLRKTKIKKALSYDYKHIGERIFKEFKEYVDKTTEENFEQMLLNIKK
;
A
#
# COMPACT_ATOMS: atom_id res chain seq x y z
N MET A 1 -13.02 -19.83 -24.67
CA MET A 1 -13.19 -20.74 -23.51
C MET A 1 -11.92 -20.89 -22.65
N ALA A 2 -10.72 -21.16 -23.19
CA ALA A 2 -9.50 -21.36 -22.37
C ALA A 2 -9.03 -20.07 -21.64
N LYS A 3 -9.12 -18.88 -22.26
CA LYS A 3 -8.73 -17.59 -21.65
C LYS A 3 -9.60 -17.27 -20.43
N ASN A 4 -10.90 -17.53 -20.50
CA ASN A 4 -11.84 -17.27 -19.40
C ASN A 4 -11.52 -18.17 -18.18
N LYS A 5 -11.28 -19.47 -18.40
CA LYS A 5 -10.93 -20.41 -17.33
C LYS A 5 -9.62 -20.02 -16.62
N SER A 6 -8.66 -19.44 -17.35
CA SER A 6 -7.40 -18.97 -16.76
C SER A 6 -7.60 -17.77 -15.85
N ILE A 7 -8.46 -16.80 -16.21
CA ILE A 7 -8.72 -15.62 -15.37
C ILE A 7 -9.50 -16.00 -14.12
N THR A 8 -10.51 -16.86 -14.23
CA THR A 8 -11.27 -17.39 -13.09
C THR A 8 -10.34 -18.06 -12.06
N THR A 9 -9.41 -18.90 -12.55
CA THR A 9 -8.45 -19.58 -11.66
C THR A 9 -7.51 -18.59 -10.98
N LYS A 10 -6.96 -17.62 -11.72
CA LYS A 10 -6.08 -16.58 -11.15
C LYS A 10 -6.80 -15.77 -10.08
N HIS A 11 -8.04 -15.40 -10.33
CA HIS A 11 -8.87 -14.65 -9.40
C HIS A 11 -9.13 -15.43 -8.11
N ALA A 12 -9.55 -16.70 -8.21
CA ALA A 12 -9.76 -17.57 -7.07
C ALA A 12 -8.48 -17.73 -6.21
N ILE A 13 -7.30 -17.85 -6.85
CA ILE A 13 -6.02 -17.93 -6.16
C ILE A 13 -5.75 -16.65 -5.36
N VAL A 14 -5.95 -15.47 -5.96
CA VAL A 14 -5.72 -14.18 -5.28
C VAL A 14 -6.70 -13.97 -4.13
N GLN A 15 -7.99 -14.25 -4.31
CA GLN A 15 -8.98 -14.16 -3.24
C GLN A 15 -8.63 -15.08 -2.07
N THR A 16 -8.26 -16.34 -2.35
CA THR A 16 -7.86 -17.30 -1.31
C THR A 16 -6.58 -16.87 -0.60
N ALA A 17 -5.57 -16.39 -1.35
CA ALA A 17 -4.33 -15.87 -0.77
C ALA A 17 -4.61 -14.66 0.13
N THR A 18 -5.47 -13.73 -0.30
CA THR A 18 -5.87 -12.56 0.50
C THR A 18 -6.51 -13.01 1.81
N ARG A 19 -7.47 -13.93 1.77
CA ARG A 19 -8.11 -14.45 2.97
C ARG A 19 -7.09 -15.05 3.93
N LEU A 20 -6.18 -15.89 3.44
CA LEU A 20 -5.14 -16.52 4.27
C LEU A 20 -4.16 -15.51 4.87
N ILE A 21 -3.78 -14.46 4.12
CA ILE A 21 -2.92 -13.38 4.63
C ILE A 21 -3.64 -12.64 5.76
N TRP A 22 -4.92 -12.31 5.60
CA TRP A 22 -5.71 -11.60 6.62
C TRP A 22 -6.02 -12.44 7.86
N GLU A 23 -5.97 -13.77 7.74
CA GLU A 23 -6.17 -14.69 8.87
C GLU A 23 -4.88 -15.03 9.62
N LYS A 24 -3.75 -15.13 8.92
CA LYS A 24 -2.50 -15.71 9.47
C LYS A 24 -1.28 -14.79 9.37
N GLY A 25 -1.33 -13.77 8.55
CA GLY A 25 -0.19 -12.95 8.14
C GLY A 25 0.42 -13.44 6.82
N TYR A 26 1.11 -12.52 6.14
CA TYR A 26 1.84 -12.83 4.91
C TYR A 26 3.00 -13.80 5.16
N SER A 27 3.74 -13.61 6.26
CA SER A 27 4.89 -14.44 6.61
C SER A 27 4.52 -15.91 6.77
N ASP A 28 3.38 -16.19 7.40
CA ASP A 28 2.89 -17.54 7.68
C ASP A 28 2.09 -18.15 6.52
N MET A 29 1.63 -17.35 5.55
CA MET A 29 0.95 -17.85 4.36
C MET A 29 1.93 -18.53 3.40
N SER A 30 1.51 -19.63 2.79
CA SER A 30 2.26 -20.31 1.73
C SER A 30 1.38 -20.66 0.54
N THR A 31 2.00 -20.76 -0.65
CA THR A 31 1.30 -21.20 -1.88
C THR A 31 0.72 -22.60 -1.76
N LYS A 32 1.32 -23.46 -0.91
CA LYS A 32 0.79 -24.80 -0.60
C LYS A 32 -0.54 -24.71 0.17
N MET A 33 -0.68 -23.75 1.09
CA MET A 33 -1.95 -23.54 1.80
C MET A 33 -3.04 -23.06 0.83
N VAL A 34 -2.71 -22.16 -0.10
CA VAL A 34 -3.64 -21.73 -1.15
C VAL A 34 -4.07 -22.90 -2.03
N ALA A 35 -3.12 -23.78 -2.40
CA ALA A 35 -3.42 -24.98 -3.20
C ALA A 35 -4.39 -25.93 -2.47
N ASN A 36 -4.15 -26.17 -1.19
CA ASN A 36 -5.00 -27.03 -0.37
C ASN A 36 -6.43 -26.50 -0.25
N GLU A 37 -6.59 -25.19 -0.05
CA GLU A 37 -7.91 -24.55 0.06
C GLU A 37 -8.73 -24.59 -1.25
N LEU A 38 -8.04 -24.60 -2.39
CA LEU A 38 -8.66 -24.66 -3.71
C LEU A 38 -8.76 -26.07 -4.29
N ASP A 39 -8.37 -27.09 -3.54
CA ASP A 39 -8.27 -28.48 -4.03
C ASP A 39 -7.43 -28.58 -5.30
N MET A 40 -6.31 -27.84 -5.35
CA MET A 40 -5.40 -27.77 -6.48
C MET A 40 -4.04 -28.38 -6.12
N SER A 41 -3.29 -28.84 -7.14
CA SER A 41 -1.88 -29.18 -6.91
C SER A 41 -1.03 -27.94 -6.69
N PRO A 42 0.04 -27.98 -5.86
CA PRO A 42 0.96 -26.85 -5.71
C PRO A 42 1.57 -26.39 -7.04
N GLY A 43 1.80 -27.30 -7.99
CA GLY A 43 2.29 -26.99 -9.33
C GLY A 43 1.31 -26.14 -10.15
N ASN A 44 0.01 -26.27 -9.93
CA ASN A 44 -0.98 -25.41 -10.55
C ASN A 44 -0.91 -23.97 -10.02
N ILE A 45 -0.68 -23.78 -8.72
CA ILE A 45 -0.51 -22.43 -8.16
C ILE A 45 0.75 -21.78 -8.74
N THR A 46 1.89 -22.48 -8.70
CA THR A 46 3.17 -21.94 -9.20
C THR A 46 3.21 -21.73 -10.72
N TYR A 47 2.35 -22.38 -11.47
CA TYR A 47 2.14 -22.08 -12.90
C TYR A 47 1.57 -20.67 -13.10
N TYR A 48 0.63 -20.24 -12.26
CA TYR A 48 0.02 -18.92 -12.35
C TYR A 48 0.82 -17.84 -11.61
N TYR A 49 1.37 -18.18 -10.46
CA TYR A 49 2.11 -17.33 -9.53
C TYR A 49 3.34 -18.10 -9.03
N PRO A 50 4.51 -17.93 -9.69
CA PRO A 50 5.73 -18.68 -9.39
C PRO A 50 6.17 -18.58 -7.93
N THR A 51 5.96 -17.42 -7.31
CA THR A 51 6.28 -17.14 -5.92
C THR A 51 5.09 -16.55 -5.16
N LYS A 52 5.16 -16.54 -3.83
CA LYS A 52 4.16 -15.82 -3.04
C LYS A 52 4.28 -14.29 -3.18
N ASP A 53 5.46 -13.79 -3.56
CA ASP A 53 5.67 -12.37 -3.84
C ASP A 53 4.90 -11.91 -5.08
N ASP A 54 4.67 -12.79 -6.08
CA ASP A 54 3.80 -12.46 -7.23
C ASP A 54 2.36 -12.19 -6.80
N LEU A 55 1.87 -12.90 -5.78
CA LEU A 55 0.56 -12.63 -5.17
C LEU A 55 0.58 -11.32 -4.39
N LEU A 56 1.65 -11.07 -3.64
CA LEU A 56 1.82 -9.82 -2.88
C LEU A 56 1.84 -8.60 -3.81
N CYS A 57 2.49 -8.69 -4.98
CA CYS A 57 2.51 -7.62 -5.98
C CYS A 57 1.10 -7.17 -6.40
N ILE A 58 0.19 -8.14 -6.62
CA ILE A 58 -1.20 -7.82 -7.00
C ILE A 58 -1.91 -7.11 -5.85
N LEU A 59 -1.73 -7.60 -4.63
CA LEU A 59 -2.39 -7.03 -3.45
C LEU A 59 -1.86 -5.65 -3.11
N VAL A 60 -0.56 -5.42 -3.26
CA VAL A 60 0.07 -4.11 -3.00
C VAL A 60 -0.41 -3.07 -4.01
N ASP A 61 -0.39 -3.36 -5.32
CA ASP A 61 -0.90 -2.45 -6.34
C ASP A 61 -2.40 -2.11 -6.11
N ALA A 62 -3.19 -3.12 -5.79
CA ALA A 62 -4.61 -2.93 -5.49
C ALA A 62 -4.82 -2.10 -4.21
N LEU A 63 -4.03 -2.36 -3.16
CA LEU A 63 -4.12 -1.62 -1.90
C LEU A 63 -3.75 -0.16 -2.07
N CYS A 64 -2.68 0.17 -2.79
CA CYS A 64 -2.29 1.55 -3.08
C CYS A 64 -3.45 2.35 -3.70
N LYS A 65 -4.17 1.75 -4.64
CA LYS A 65 -5.32 2.39 -5.30
C LYS A 65 -6.54 2.49 -4.40
N PHE A 66 -6.81 1.42 -3.63
CA PHE A 66 -7.94 1.34 -2.71
C PHE A 66 -7.81 2.35 -1.57
N GLN A 67 -6.67 2.39 -0.88
CA GLN A 67 -6.46 3.30 0.26
C GLN A 67 -6.49 4.77 -0.16
N ARG A 68 -5.94 5.11 -1.33
CA ARG A 68 -6.01 6.47 -1.88
C ARG A 68 -7.46 6.92 -2.10
N LYS A 69 -8.29 6.03 -2.66
CA LYS A 69 -9.71 6.33 -2.88
C LYS A 69 -10.44 6.51 -1.55
N LEU A 70 -10.23 5.60 -0.59
CA LEU A 70 -10.87 5.68 0.73
C LEU A 70 -10.48 6.98 1.44
N ILE A 71 -9.19 7.35 1.43
CA ILE A 71 -8.72 8.60 2.05
C ILE A 71 -9.27 9.83 1.33
N ALA A 72 -9.41 9.77 -0.01
CA ALA A 72 -9.99 10.88 -0.78
C ALA A 72 -11.44 11.20 -0.35
N ASP A 73 -12.20 10.18 0.04
CA ASP A 73 -13.57 10.36 0.53
C ASP A 73 -13.61 11.00 1.93
N GLU A 74 -12.49 10.95 2.68
CA GLU A 74 -12.35 11.53 4.02
C GLU A 74 -11.83 12.97 4.02
N VAL A 75 -11.20 13.43 2.93
CA VAL A 75 -10.58 14.76 2.85
C VAL A 75 -11.27 15.67 1.84
N GLU A 76 -11.55 16.89 2.25
CA GLU A 76 -12.10 17.93 1.36
C GLU A 76 -11.13 18.36 0.26
N ASP A 77 -9.80 18.30 0.53
CA ASP A 77 -8.74 18.74 -0.38
C ASP A 77 -8.52 17.79 -1.59
N GLY A 78 -9.19 16.63 -1.60
CA GLY A 78 -9.11 15.63 -2.67
C GLY A 78 -7.89 14.68 -2.59
N ILE A 79 -7.88 13.70 -3.49
CA ILE A 79 -6.92 12.57 -3.51
C ILE A 79 -5.46 13.01 -3.74
N SER A 80 -5.25 14.03 -4.56
CA SER A 80 -3.92 14.53 -4.93
C SER A 80 -3.50 15.72 -4.06
N SER A 81 -3.71 15.62 -2.74
CA SER A 81 -3.35 16.67 -1.80
C SER A 81 -2.27 16.22 -0.81
N VAL A 82 -1.47 17.19 -0.34
CA VAL A 82 -0.48 16.97 0.72
C VAL A 82 -1.15 16.40 1.98
N LEU A 83 -2.37 16.81 2.28
CA LEU A 83 -3.14 16.29 3.42
C LEU A 83 -3.47 14.81 3.26
N ALA A 84 -3.85 14.38 2.06
CA ALA A 84 -4.15 12.97 1.78
C ALA A 84 -2.90 12.09 1.96
N VAL A 85 -1.72 12.55 1.51
CA VAL A 85 -0.43 11.85 1.74
C VAL A 85 -0.12 11.75 3.23
N CYS A 86 -0.33 12.83 3.99
CA CYS A 86 -0.12 12.79 5.45
C CYS A 86 -1.03 11.75 6.12
N LEU A 87 -2.32 11.71 5.76
CA LEU A 87 -3.28 10.76 6.32
C LEU A 87 -2.95 9.32 5.93
N GLU A 88 -2.44 9.09 4.73
CA GLU A 88 -2.04 7.75 4.27
C GLU A 88 -0.96 7.15 5.18
N LEU A 89 0.15 7.84 5.38
CA LEU A 89 1.22 7.35 6.25
C LEU A 89 0.76 7.22 7.71
N MET A 90 -0.03 8.18 8.22
CA MET A 90 -0.58 8.11 9.58
C MET A 90 -1.45 6.88 9.77
N SER A 91 -2.34 6.61 8.82
CA SER A 91 -3.26 5.47 8.86
C SER A 91 -2.52 4.13 8.76
N MET A 92 -1.54 4.03 7.86
CA MET A 92 -0.68 2.84 7.72
C MET A 92 0.11 2.57 9.00
N ALA A 93 0.78 3.58 9.55
CA ALA A 93 1.58 3.44 10.77
C ALA A 93 0.71 3.06 11.98
N SER A 94 -0.48 3.64 12.10
CA SER A 94 -1.44 3.28 13.13
C SER A 94 -1.95 1.83 12.99
N ALA A 95 -2.25 1.39 11.77
CA ALA A 95 -2.64 0.01 11.50
C ALA A 95 -1.51 -0.97 11.87
N CYS A 96 -0.24 -0.64 11.55
CA CYS A 96 0.91 -1.45 11.94
C CYS A 96 1.10 -1.55 13.46
N GLU A 97 0.75 -0.50 14.21
CA GLU A 97 0.88 -0.50 15.67
C GLU A 97 -0.22 -1.30 16.36
N SER A 98 -1.44 -1.25 15.84
CA SER A 98 -2.61 -1.90 16.45
C SER A 98 -2.86 -3.34 15.96
N ASN A 99 -2.33 -3.73 14.78
CA ASN A 99 -2.63 -5.01 14.15
C ASN A 99 -1.36 -5.70 13.63
N PRO A 100 -0.91 -6.80 14.26
CA PRO A 100 0.30 -7.52 13.85
C PRO A 100 0.22 -8.10 12.43
N ILE A 101 -0.97 -8.45 11.94
CA ILE A 101 -1.16 -8.93 10.56
C ILE A 101 -0.99 -7.79 9.56
N ALA A 102 -1.54 -6.60 9.86
CA ALA A 102 -1.32 -5.42 9.04
C ALA A 102 0.16 -5.05 9.02
N LYS A 103 0.83 -5.09 10.18
CA LYS A 103 2.28 -4.85 10.29
C LYS A 103 3.08 -5.82 9.42
N ASP A 104 2.81 -7.11 9.52
CA ASP A 104 3.48 -8.16 8.72
C ASP A 104 3.28 -7.92 7.21
N PHE A 105 2.05 -7.59 6.80
CA PHE A 105 1.74 -7.29 5.41
C PHE A 105 2.52 -6.06 4.88
N PHE A 106 2.45 -4.92 5.57
CA PHE A 106 3.15 -3.71 5.14
C PHE A 106 4.66 -3.89 5.14
N ILE A 107 5.24 -4.45 6.22
CA ILE A 107 6.68 -4.70 6.30
C ILE A 107 7.15 -5.62 5.18
N SER A 108 6.45 -6.72 4.93
CA SER A 108 6.77 -7.65 3.85
C SER A 108 6.70 -6.97 2.47
N SER A 109 5.76 -6.03 2.30
CA SER A 109 5.61 -5.26 1.07
C SER A 109 6.82 -4.35 0.79
N TYR A 110 7.42 -3.75 1.81
CA TYR A 110 8.63 -2.94 1.65
C TYR A 110 9.92 -3.78 1.58
N GLN A 111 9.93 -5.01 2.11
CA GLN A 111 11.11 -5.88 2.10
C GLN A 111 11.28 -6.65 0.79
N SER A 112 10.20 -6.95 0.07
CA SER A 112 10.28 -7.61 -1.23
C SER A 112 10.69 -6.61 -2.32
N PRO A 113 11.78 -6.85 -3.08
CA PRO A 113 12.21 -5.96 -4.16
C PRO A 113 11.13 -5.76 -5.24
N LEU A 114 10.30 -6.78 -5.48
CA LEU A 114 9.23 -6.72 -6.48
C LEU A 114 8.12 -5.76 -6.07
N THR A 115 7.64 -5.87 -4.83
CA THR A 115 6.58 -5.00 -4.32
C THR A 115 7.07 -3.60 -4.02
N LEU A 116 8.31 -3.44 -3.53
CA LEU A 116 8.92 -2.13 -3.32
C LEU A 116 9.03 -1.34 -4.63
N LYS A 117 9.32 -2.02 -5.74
CA LYS A 117 9.30 -1.39 -7.07
C LYS A 117 7.89 -0.88 -7.40
N ILE A 118 6.85 -1.68 -7.17
CA ILE A 118 5.45 -1.29 -7.42
C ILE A 118 5.05 -0.09 -6.54
N ILE A 119 5.41 -0.10 -5.25
CA ILE A 119 5.15 1.01 -4.34
C ILE A 119 5.77 2.28 -4.90
N ARG A 120 7.07 2.27 -5.21
CA ARG A 120 7.80 3.43 -5.73
C ARG A 120 7.25 3.94 -7.06
N GLU A 121 6.89 3.05 -7.99
CA GLU A 121 6.27 3.45 -9.26
C GLU A 121 4.92 4.15 -9.05
N ASN A 122 4.07 3.59 -8.20
CA ASN A 122 2.78 4.19 -7.86
C ASN A 122 2.94 5.54 -7.15
N ASP A 123 3.92 5.66 -6.25
CA ASP A 123 4.13 6.87 -5.47
C ASP A 123 4.85 7.95 -6.28
N THR A 124 5.79 7.59 -7.18
CA THR A 124 6.39 8.52 -8.14
C THR A 124 5.31 9.22 -8.99
N GLU A 125 4.37 8.45 -9.57
CA GLU A 125 3.30 9.04 -10.39
C GLU A 125 2.38 9.96 -9.56
N ARG A 126 2.08 9.57 -8.33
CA ARG A 126 1.29 10.42 -7.42
C ARG A 126 2.02 11.68 -7.00
N SER A 127 3.30 11.58 -6.69
CA SER A 127 4.13 12.68 -6.24
C SER A 127 4.24 13.80 -7.29
N LYS A 128 4.29 13.43 -8.57
CA LYS A 128 4.23 14.40 -9.69
C LYS A 128 2.97 15.27 -9.66
N GLU A 129 1.84 14.69 -9.25
CA GLU A 129 0.58 15.44 -9.15
C GLU A 129 0.50 16.26 -7.86
N VAL A 130 0.83 15.64 -6.72
CA VAL A 130 0.73 16.26 -5.39
C VAL A 130 1.69 17.42 -5.23
N TYR A 131 2.93 17.26 -5.71
CA TYR A 131 4.01 18.21 -5.46
C TYR A 131 4.38 19.08 -6.67
N LYS A 132 3.59 19.05 -7.75
CA LYS A 132 3.83 19.83 -9.00
C LYS A 132 4.14 21.30 -8.80
N ASP A 133 3.53 21.93 -7.80
CA ASP A 133 3.70 23.36 -7.53
C ASP A 133 4.98 23.66 -6.74
N TYR A 134 5.55 22.67 -6.05
CA TYR A 134 6.76 22.76 -5.25
C TYR A 134 7.99 22.26 -6.02
N CYS A 135 7.84 21.22 -6.82
CA CYS A 135 8.89 20.56 -7.60
C CYS A 135 8.93 21.05 -9.06
N LYS A 136 8.81 22.38 -9.27
CA LYS A 136 8.78 22.95 -10.62
C LYS A 136 10.08 22.65 -11.37
N GLY A 137 9.95 22.02 -12.52
CA GLY A 137 11.08 21.67 -13.39
C GLY A 137 11.78 20.36 -13.03
N TRP A 138 11.29 19.62 -12.05
CA TRP A 138 11.80 18.27 -11.77
C TRP A 138 11.52 17.32 -12.93
N THR A 139 12.50 16.50 -13.23
CA THR A 139 12.41 15.39 -14.18
C THR A 139 11.76 14.15 -13.54
N ASP A 140 11.38 13.20 -14.37
CA ASP A 140 10.91 11.89 -13.88
C ASP A 140 11.95 11.17 -13.03
N GLU A 141 13.25 11.35 -13.34
CA GLU A 141 14.35 10.77 -12.58
C GLU A 141 14.46 11.37 -11.17
N GLU A 142 14.30 12.70 -11.03
CA GLU A 142 14.32 13.38 -9.72
C GLU A 142 13.15 12.94 -8.83
N PHE A 143 11.96 12.76 -9.40
CA PHE A 143 10.82 12.18 -8.65
C PHE A 143 11.09 10.73 -8.24
N ALA A 144 11.67 9.91 -9.11
CA ALA A 144 12.00 8.52 -8.79
C ALA A 144 13.12 8.43 -7.73
N GLU A 145 14.11 9.32 -7.76
CA GLU A 145 15.15 9.43 -6.73
C GLU A 145 14.55 9.79 -5.37
N ALA A 146 13.66 10.79 -5.33
CA ALA A 146 12.97 11.19 -4.11
C ALA A 146 12.22 10.02 -3.47
N GLU A 147 11.52 9.19 -4.27
CA GLU A 147 10.79 8.02 -3.78
C GLU A 147 11.71 6.91 -3.21
N ILE A 148 12.97 6.85 -3.61
CA ILE A 148 13.94 5.96 -2.95
C ILE A 148 14.14 6.36 -1.48
N LEU A 149 14.24 7.67 -1.21
CA LEU A 149 14.40 8.20 0.15
C LEU A 149 13.09 8.13 0.94
N VAL A 150 11.98 8.51 0.32
CA VAL A 150 10.64 8.50 0.92
C VAL A 150 10.27 7.11 1.37
N SER A 151 10.36 6.10 0.50
CA SER A 151 10.06 4.71 0.85
C SER A 151 10.95 4.16 1.99
N GLY A 152 12.18 4.66 2.10
CA GLY A 152 13.07 4.35 3.23
C GLY A 152 12.58 4.96 4.55
N ILE A 153 12.11 6.20 4.53
CA ILE A 153 11.52 6.89 5.69
C ILE A 153 10.23 6.19 6.12
N GLU A 154 9.37 5.85 5.17
CA GLU A 154 8.12 5.13 5.42
C GLU A 154 8.38 3.77 6.06
N TYR A 155 9.26 2.96 5.47
CA TYR A 155 9.66 1.67 6.02
C TYR A 155 10.18 1.79 7.46
N ALA A 156 11.09 2.74 7.72
CA ALA A 156 11.62 2.98 9.06
C ALA A 156 10.52 3.39 10.05
N THR A 157 9.55 4.19 9.60
CA THR A 157 8.41 4.64 10.41
C THR A 157 7.49 3.48 10.77
N LEU A 158 7.20 2.59 9.82
CA LEU A 158 6.34 1.42 10.03
C LEU A 158 7.01 0.34 10.89
N MET A 159 8.32 0.17 10.76
CA MET A 159 9.12 -0.83 11.49
C MET A 159 9.38 -0.49 12.95
N SER A 160 9.42 0.80 13.28
CA SER A 160 9.89 1.26 14.59
C SER A 160 9.06 0.67 15.73
N LEU A 161 9.78 0.14 16.73
CA LEU A 161 9.25 -0.39 17.99
C LEU A 161 9.82 0.39 19.20
N ASP A 162 10.33 1.61 18.97
CA ASP A 162 10.92 2.41 20.03
C ASP A 162 9.81 2.92 20.96
N GLU A 163 9.74 2.33 22.16
CA GLU A 163 8.76 2.67 23.19
C GLU A 163 8.95 4.09 23.76
N HIS A 164 10.12 4.72 23.51
CA HIS A 164 10.40 6.08 23.96
C HIS A 164 9.87 7.16 23.01
N VAL A 165 9.45 6.79 21.80
CA VAL A 165 8.93 7.72 20.80
C VAL A 165 7.47 7.39 20.48
N SER A 166 6.56 8.30 20.86
CA SER A 166 5.14 8.09 20.56
C SER A 166 4.89 7.97 19.07
N LEU A 167 3.82 7.24 18.69
CA LEU A 167 3.37 7.11 17.31
C LEU A 167 3.23 8.47 16.62
N GLU A 168 2.57 9.42 17.27
CA GLU A 168 2.36 10.77 16.72
C GLU A 168 3.66 11.53 16.48
N THR A 169 4.63 11.44 17.41
CA THR A 169 5.95 12.06 17.25
C THR A 169 6.71 11.44 16.08
N ARG A 170 6.71 10.11 15.97
CA ARG A 170 7.37 9.36 14.90
C ARG A 170 6.79 9.69 13.52
N ILE A 171 5.47 9.67 13.39
CA ILE A 171 4.78 9.98 12.13
C ILE A 171 5.00 11.45 11.75
N SER A 172 4.84 12.38 12.70
CA SER A 172 5.02 13.81 12.42
C SER A 172 6.44 14.12 11.97
N GLY A 173 7.43 13.49 12.59
CA GLY A 173 8.84 13.62 12.20
C GLY A 173 9.11 13.08 10.81
N ALA A 174 8.56 11.90 10.48
CA ALA A 174 8.69 11.28 9.16
C ALA A 174 8.05 12.17 8.07
N LEU A 175 6.81 12.60 8.28
CA LEU A 175 6.08 13.47 7.35
C LEU A 175 6.80 14.81 7.14
N ASP A 176 7.31 15.44 8.19
CA ASP A 176 8.09 16.67 8.03
C ASP A 176 9.30 16.44 7.09
N LYS A 177 10.02 15.32 7.23
CA LYS A 177 11.17 15.00 6.38
C LYS A 177 10.75 14.66 4.93
N ILE A 178 9.69 13.90 4.74
CA ILE A 178 9.13 13.61 3.40
C ILE A 178 8.75 14.90 2.70
N LEU A 179 8.02 15.79 3.37
CA LEU A 179 7.59 17.05 2.79
C LEU A 179 8.74 18.04 2.53
N ILE A 180 9.86 17.94 3.28
CA ILE A 180 11.10 18.68 2.99
C ILE A 180 11.72 18.19 1.68
N ILE A 181 11.77 16.90 1.43
CA ILE A 181 12.31 16.32 0.19
C ILE A 181 11.61 16.96 -1.02
N TYR A 182 10.30 17.13 -0.98
CA TYR A 182 9.50 17.76 -2.03
C TYR A 182 9.42 19.30 -1.97
N GLY A 183 10.24 19.95 -1.14
CA GLY A 183 10.32 21.40 -1.09
C GLY A 183 9.06 22.10 -0.56
N VAL A 184 8.19 21.40 0.16
CA VAL A 184 6.98 22.01 0.75
C VAL A 184 7.38 23.02 1.83
N PRO A 185 6.88 24.28 1.80
CA PRO A 185 7.21 25.32 2.78
C PRO A 185 6.89 24.92 4.23
N GLU A 186 7.73 25.35 5.18
CA GLU A 186 7.64 24.96 6.59
C GLU A 186 6.27 25.20 7.22
N ASP A 187 5.70 26.39 7.02
CA ASP A 187 4.38 26.74 7.58
C ASP A 187 3.28 25.83 7.06
N LEU A 188 3.38 25.46 5.77
CA LEU A 188 2.42 24.55 5.15
C LEU A 188 2.60 23.13 5.66
N ARG A 189 3.86 22.64 5.80
CA ARG A 189 4.13 21.32 6.39
C ARG A 189 3.51 21.19 7.78
N LYS A 190 3.81 22.17 8.66
CA LYS A 190 3.25 22.20 10.03
C LYS A 190 1.73 22.23 10.05
N THR A 191 1.14 23.06 9.18
CA THR A 191 -0.33 23.17 9.06
C THR A 191 -0.97 21.87 8.60
N LYS A 192 -0.44 21.22 7.54
CA LYS A 192 -1.00 19.99 6.99
C LYS A 192 -0.82 18.80 7.94
N ILE A 193 0.34 18.65 8.58
CA ILE A 193 0.58 17.63 9.59
C ILE A 193 -0.37 17.80 10.78
N LYS A 194 -0.50 19.04 11.30
CA LYS A 194 -1.43 19.32 12.39
C LYS A 194 -2.89 19.05 12.00
N LYS A 195 -3.29 19.40 10.78
CA LYS A 195 -4.64 19.10 10.27
C LYS A 195 -4.84 17.59 10.14
N ALA A 196 -3.88 16.84 9.62
CA ALA A 196 -3.95 15.39 9.53
C ALA A 196 -4.06 14.70 10.90
N LEU A 197 -3.34 15.17 11.91
CA LEU A 197 -3.47 14.69 13.30
C LEU A 197 -4.85 14.94 13.92
N SER A 198 -5.65 15.88 13.40
CA SER A 198 -7.01 16.13 13.88
C SER A 198 -8.05 15.18 13.29
N TYR A 199 -7.70 14.39 12.29
CA TYR A 199 -8.55 13.32 11.78
C TYR A 199 -8.43 12.06 12.63
N ASP A 200 -9.44 11.21 12.58
CA ASP A 200 -9.38 9.88 13.19
C ASP A 200 -8.62 8.90 12.28
N TYR A 201 -7.31 9.19 12.10
CA TYR A 201 -6.43 8.37 11.25
C TYR A 201 -6.29 6.93 11.75
N LYS A 202 -6.57 6.67 13.05
CA LYS A 202 -6.59 5.31 13.62
C LYS A 202 -7.76 4.53 13.04
N HIS A 203 -8.94 5.11 13.08
CA HIS A 203 -10.13 4.50 12.49
C HIS A 203 -9.99 4.34 10.97
N ILE A 204 -9.41 5.32 10.28
CA ILE A 204 -9.12 5.22 8.84
C ILE A 204 -8.21 4.02 8.56
N GLY A 205 -7.14 3.82 9.34
CA GLY A 205 -6.23 2.69 9.19
C GLY A 205 -6.89 1.32 9.41
N GLU A 206 -7.75 1.22 10.44
CA GLU A 206 -8.55 0.01 10.70
C GLU A 206 -9.51 -0.28 9.54
N ARG A 207 -10.18 0.74 9.02
CA ARG A 207 -11.09 0.62 7.88
C ARG A 207 -10.37 0.19 6.62
N ILE A 208 -9.23 0.81 6.28
CA ILE A 208 -8.45 0.45 5.09
C ILE A 208 -8.15 -1.05 5.12
N PHE A 209 -7.61 -1.55 6.23
CA PHE A 209 -7.21 -2.94 6.33
C PHE A 209 -8.41 -3.90 6.29
N LYS A 210 -9.52 -3.57 6.98
CA LYS A 210 -10.73 -4.37 7.00
C LYS A 210 -11.45 -4.37 5.64
N GLU A 211 -11.71 -3.18 5.10
CA GLU A 211 -12.52 -3.01 3.88
C GLU A 211 -11.78 -3.46 2.63
N PHE A 212 -10.43 -3.43 2.63
CA PHE A 212 -9.64 -3.95 1.51
C PHE A 212 -9.85 -5.44 1.28
N LYS A 213 -9.91 -6.26 2.35
CA LYS A 213 -10.26 -7.67 2.21
C LYS A 213 -11.61 -7.85 1.51
N GLU A 214 -12.62 -7.10 1.97
CA GLU A 214 -13.95 -7.16 1.37
C GLU A 214 -13.95 -6.69 -0.09
N TYR A 215 -13.13 -5.69 -0.42
CA TYR A 215 -12.94 -5.21 -1.77
C TYR A 215 -12.40 -6.32 -2.69
N VAL A 216 -11.36 -7.05 -2.25
CA VAL A 216 -10.81 -8.16 -3.03
C VAL A 216 -11.83 -9.30 -3.17
N ASP A 217 -12.53 -9.66 -2.10
CA ASP A 217 -13.54 -10.72 -2.10
C ASP A 217 -14.71 -10.40 -3.06
N LYS A 218 -15.09 -9.12 -3.17
CA LYS A 218 -16.19 -8.65 -4.04
C LYS A 218 -15.75 -8.29 -5.47
N THR A 219 -14.45 -8.31 -5.76
CA THR A 219 -13.92 -7.98 -7.09
C THR A 219 -14.43 -9.00 -8.11
N THR A 220 -14.99 -8.54 -9.22
CA THR A 220 -15.43 -9.39 -10.33
C THR A 220 -14.24 -9.84 -11.18
N GLU A 221 -14.40 -10.92 -11.96
CA GLU A 221 -13.34 -11.39 -12.89
C GLU A 221 -12.93 -10.31 -13.89
N GLU A 222 -13.86 -9.49 -14.35
CA GLU A 222 -13.59 -8.38 -15.29
C GLU A 222 -12.72 -7.30 -14.62
N ASN A 223 -13.08 -6.86 -13.43
CA ASN A 223 -12.29 -5.90 -12.65
C ASN A 223 -10.92 -6.47 -12.27
N PHE A 224 -10.85 -7.76 -11.94
CA PHE A 224 -9.60 -8.45 -11.66
C PHE A 224 -8.69 -8.52 -12.90
N GLU A 225 -9.24 -8.77 -14.10
CA GLU A 225 -8.46 -8.72 -15.35
C GLU A 225 -7.85 -7.32 -15.57
N GLN A 226 -8.58 -6.25 -15.27
CA GLN A 226 -8.06 -4.88 -15.33
C GLN A 226 -6.94 -4.64 -14.30
N MET A 227 -7.07 -5.15 -13.08
CA MET A 227 -5.99 -5.09 -12.08
C MET A 227 -4.70 -5.74 -12.59
N LEU A 228 -4.78 -6.91 -13.20
CA LEU A 228 -3.62 -7.62 -13.76
C LEU A 228 -2.95 -6.88 -14.91
N LEU A 229 -3.70 -6.12 -15.71
CA LEU A 229 -3.16 -5.34 -16.83
C LEU A 229 -2.33 -4.14 -16.35
N ASN A 230 -2.67 -3.58 -15.21
CA ASN A 230 -1.95 -2.45 -14.63
C ASN A 230 -0.56 -2.83 -14.07
N ILE A 231 -0.40 -4.05 -13.59
CA ILE A 231 0.87 -4.55 -13.03
C ILE A 231 1.88 -4.96 -14.13
N LYS A 232 1.40 -5.24 -15.33
CA LYS A 232 2.24 -5.71 -16.45
C LYS A 232 2.83 -4.60 -17.32
N LYS A 233 2.52 -3.34 -17.03
CA LYS A 233 3.08 -2.19 -17.73
C LYS A 233 4.31 -1.68 -17.03
#